data_7dd79476b3708eb291233a820648cfc0
#
_entry.id   7dd79476b3708eb291233a820648cfc0
#
_cell.length_a   1.000
_cell.length_b   1.000
_cell.length_c   1.000
_cell.angle_alpha   90.00
_cell.angle_beta   90.00
_cell.angle_gamma   90.00
#
_symmetry.space_group_name_H-M   'P 1'
#
loop_
_entity.id
_entity.type
_entity.pdbx_description
1 polymer ?
#
loop_
_entity_poly.entity_id
_entity_poly.type
_entity_poly.pdbx_seq_one_letter_code
_entity_poly.pdbx_strand_id
1 'polypeptide(L)'
;MLENIDTSLIDWSRAQFALTAIYHWIFVPLTLGLAVIMGIMETVYYRTGDKFWKHTAKFWMKLFGINFAIGVATGLILEFEFGTNWSNYSWFVGDIFGAPLAIEGILAFFMEATFIAVMFFGWDKVSKRFHLASTWLTGLGATISAWWILVANAWMQNPVGMEFNPDTARNEMVDFWAVATSPMAVNKFFHSVLSGWVLAAVFVVGVSCWYLWKNREKKFALASIKIAAWVGLCAAVLSAWTGDGSGYQVAQKQPMKLAAMEGYYQGQEGAGLVAFGILNPDKKTADDGKDAFLFRMEIPKFLSLLAERDSKAFVPGINDLLKGGYPLKDGTTALSAQEKIEKGKTAIGAFSAYRAAKAAGNDAEAQVAAKVLKENVAYFGYGYIKDVNELVPNVPLTFYMFRVMVILGGYFILFFIVVLVLAYKKDLSQMRWMHWVAMLTIPLGYLAGQAGWVVAECGRQPWAIQDMLPTSAAISKLDVGSVQTTFFIFLVLFTVMLIAEVGIMLKAIRKGPEKEPSHQS
;
A
#
# COMPACT_ATOMS: atom_id res chain seq x y z
N MET A 1 -31.49 -6.35 -9.29
CA MET A 1 -30.06 -6.15 -9.62
C MET A 1 -29.12 -6.86 -8.64
N LEU A 2 -29.66 -7.62 -7.69
CA LEU A 2 -28.91 -8.40 -6.67
C LEU A 2 -29.11 -9.92 -6.88
N GLU A 3 -29.35 -10.34 -8.12
CA GLU A 3 -29.51 -11.75 -8.46
C GLU A 3 -28.18 -12.45 -8.33
N ASN A 4 -28.10 -13.37 -7.36
CA ASN A 4 -27.15 -14.48 -7.23
C ASN A 4 -25.79 -14.31 -7.91
N ILE A 5 -25.00 -13.31 -7.45
CA ILE A 5 -23.58 -13.29 -7.80
C ILE A 5 -22.96 -14.52 -7.15
N ASP A 6 -22.35 -15.36 -7.95
CA ASP A 6 -21.61 -16.51 -7.48
C ASP A 6 -20.47 -16.05 -6.56
N THR A 7 -20.51 -16.47 -5.30
CA THR A 7 -19.47 -16.14 -4.32
C THR A 7 -18.09 -16.57 -4.80
N SER A 8 -18.02 -17.65 -5.58
CA SER A 8 -16.79 -18.13 -6.21
C SER A 8 -16.20 -17.09 -7.18
N LEU A 9 -17.03 -16.36 -7.95
CA LEU A 9 -16.54 -15.29 -8.84
C LEU A 9 -15.90 -14.15 -8.04
N ILE A 10 -16.50 -13.78 -6.90
CA ILE A 10 -15.95 -12.73 -6.01
C ILE A 10 -14.59 -13.17 -5.50
N ASP A 11 -14.48 -14.39 -5.00
CA ASP A 11 -13.24 -14.90 -4.41
C ASP A 11 -12.12 -15.02 -5.44
N TRP A 12 -12.40 -15.52 -6.64
CA TRP A 12 -11.40 -15.62 -7.71
C TRP A 12 -10.99 -14.25 -8.25
N SER A 13 -11.90 -13.29 -8.38
CA SER A 13 -11.57 -11.92 -8.80
C SER A 13 -10.69 -11.22 -7.76
N ARG A 14 -10.99 -11.40 -6.47
CA ARG A 14 -10.15 -10.91 -5.37
C ARG A 14 -8.78 -11.57 -5.34
N ALA A 15 -8.72 -12.89 -5.52
CA ALA A 15 -7.48 -13.65 -5.55
C ALA A 15 -6.58 -13.21 -6.71
N GLN A 16 -7.14 -12.97 -7.90
CA GLN A 16 -6.39 -12.50 -9.05
C GLN A 16 -5.81 -11.10 -8.83
N PHE A 17 -6.61 -10.16 -8.34
CA PHE A 17 -6.14 -8.82 -8.01
C PHE A 17 -5.05 -8.85 -6.93
N ALA A 18 -5.25 -9.65 -5.87
CA ALA A 18 -4.26 -9.82 -4.81
C ALA A 18 -2.95 -10.42 -5.34
N LEU A 19 -3.03 -11.42 -6.22
CA LEU A 19 -1.87 -12.01 -6.88
C LEU A 19 -1.05 -10.96 -7.62
N THR A 20 -1.70 -10.18 -8.49
CA THR A 20 -1.04 -9.14 -9.30
C THR A 20 -0.45 -8.05 -8.41
N ALA A 21 -1.20 -7.58 -7.40
CA ALA A 21 -0.74 -6.56 -6.46
C ALA A 21 0.47 -7.03 -5.64
N ILE A 22 0.47 -8.28 -5.15
CA ILE A 22 1.59 -8.87 -4.39
C ILE A 22 2.84 -8.93 -5.25
N TYR A 23 2.74 -9.41 -6.50
CA TYR A 23 3.89 -9.45 -7.41
C TYR A 23 4.37 -8.04 -7.78
N HIS A 24 3.47 -7.13 -8.11
CA HIS A 24 3.83 -5.75 -8.43
C HIS A 24 4.57 -5.07 -7.26
N TRP A 25 4.12 -5.29 -6.02
CA TRP A 25 4.75 -4.74 -4.83
C TRP A 25 6.09 -5.40 -4.44
N ILE A 26 6.53 -6.43 -5.12
CA ILE A 26 7.93 -6.90 -5.02
C ILE A 26 8.87 -5.90 -5.71
N PHE A 27 8.46 -5.31 -6.82
CA PHE A 27 9.32 -4.49 -7.67
C PHE A 27 9.29 -2.99 -7.32
N VAL A 28 8.11 -2.45 -7.05
CA VAL A 28 7.91 -1.01 -6.82
C VAL A 28 8.75 -0.44 -5.68
N PRO A 29 8.76 -1.02 -4.47
CA PRO A 29 9.51 -0.46 -3.35
C PRO A 29 11.01 -0.40 -3.62
N LEU A 30 11.55 -1.45 -4.25
CA LEU A 30 12.97 -1.50 -4.61
C LEU A 30 13.33 -0.43 -5.65
N THR A 31 12.46 -0.21 -6.65
CA THR A 31 12.61 0.87 -7.64
C THR A 31 12.68 2.24 -6.97
N LEU A 32 11.69 2.57 -6.14
CA LEU A 32 11.59 3.90 -5.48
C LEU A 32 12.82 4.22 -4.63
N GLY A 33 13.27 3.26 -3.83
CA GLY A 33 14.40 3.49 -2.94
C GLY A 33 15.76 3.43 -3.64
N LEU A 34 15.96 2.53 -4.62
CA LEU A 34 17.19 2.51 -5.40
C LEU A 34 17.39 3.81 -6.20
N ALA A 35 16.31 4.40 -6.73
CA ALA A 35 16.38 5.69 -7.43
C ALA A 35 17.03 6.78 -6.56
N VAL A 36 16.66 6.85 -5.28
CA VAL A 36 17.22 7.81 -4.33
C VAL A 36 18.68 7.48 -4.00
N ILE A 37 18.98 6.22 -3.68
CA ILE A 37 20.32 5.80 -3.29
C ILE A 37 21.32 6.03 -4.43
N MET A 38 20.99 5.62 -5.65
CA MET A 38 21.85 5.83 -6.82
C MET A 38 21.96 7.31 -7.20
N GLY A 39 20.88 8.09 -7.06
CA GLY A 39 20.88 9.54 -7.28
C GLY A 39 21.83 10.28 -6.32
N ILE A 40 21.86 9.87 -5.04
CA ILE A 40 22.83 10.39 -4.06
C ILE A 40 24.25 10.03 -4.50
N MET A 41 24.53 8.79 -4.88
CA MET A 41 25.85 8.35 -5.32
C MET A 41 26.32 9.11 -6.56
N GLU A 42 25.45 9.34 -7.53
CA GLU A 42 25.77 10.13 -8.71
C GLU A 42 25.94 11.62 -8.37
N THR A 43 25.19 12.15 -7.41
CA THR A 43 25.41 13.53 -6.91
C THR A 43 26.80 13.69 -6.30
N VAL A 44 27.29 12.69 -5.56
CA VAL A 44 28.66 12.68 -5.06
C VAL A 44 29.67 12.65 -6.21
N TYR A 45 29.46 11.81 -7.23
CA TYR A 45 30.29 11.83 -8.45
C TYR A 45 30.31 13.20 -9.12
N TYR A 46 29.15 13.82 -9.30
CA TYR A 46 29.04 15.14 -9.93
C TYR A 46 29.85 16.21 -9.18
N ARG A 47 29.80 16.20 -7.83
CA ARG A 47 30.48 17.17 -6.98
C ARG A 47 31.99 16.93 -6.85
N THR A 48 32.40 15.67 -6.80
CA THR A 48 33.81 15.30 -6.51
C THR A 48 34.60 14.99 -7.78
N GLY A 49 33.97 14.61 -8.87
CA GLY A 49 34.60 14.11 -10.08
C GLY A 49 35.20 12.69 -9.93
N ASP A 50 35.16 12.09 -8.74
CA ASP A 50 35.75 10.78 -8.47
C ASP A 50 34.99 9.67 -9.23
N LYS A 51 35.70 9.05 -10.18
CA LYS A 51 35.18 7.96 -11.01
C LYS A 51 34.70 6.76 -10.21
N PHE A 52 35.21 6.56 -9.01
CA PHE A 52 34.72 5.52 -8.11
C PHE A 52 33.20 5.61 -7.92
N TRP A 53 32.69 6.81 -7.68
CA TRP A 53 31.26 7.04 -7.49
C TRP A 53 30.46 6.85 -8.79
N LYS A 54 31.05 7.16 -9.95
CA LYS A 54 30.45 6.84 -11.27
C LYS A 54 30.21 5.32 -11.41
N HIS A 55 31.23 4.52 -11.12
CA HIS A 55 31.16 3.05 -11.22
C HIS A 55 30.18 2.46 -10.18
N THR A 56 30.19 3.04 -8.98
CA THR A 56 29.26 2.66 -7.89
C THR A 56 27.81 2.92 -8.32
N ALA A 57 27.50 4.13 -8.80
CA ALA A 57 26.16 4.49 -9.28
C ALA A 57 25.71 3.60 -10.45
N LYS A 58 26.56 3.37 -11.45
CA LYS A 58 26.28 2.48 -12.60
C LYS A 58 25.90 1.06 -12.16
N PHE A 59 26.54 0.52 -11.13
CA PHE A 59 26.20 -0.81 -10.63
C PHE A 59 24.78 -0.83 -10.07
N TRP A 60 24.42 0.11 -9.22
CA TRP A 60 23.07 0.16 -8.65
C TRP A 60 22.01 0.52 -9.69
N MET A 61 22.33 1.40 -10.66
CA MET A 61 21.45 1.69 -11.80
C MET A 61 21.15 0.44 -12.62
N LYS A 62 22.12 -0.45 -12.80
CA LYS A 62 21.89 -1.71 -13.51
C LYS A 62 20.86 -2.58 -12.78
N LEU A 63 20.96 -2.70 -11.46
CA LEU A 63 19.97 -3.47 -10.67
C LEU A 63 18.61 -2.76 -10.67
N PHE A 64 18.60 -1.44 -10.58
CA PHE A 64 17.39 -0.63 -10.75
C PHE A 64 16.69 -0.95 -12.07
N GLY A 65 17.42 -0.93 -13.20
CA GLY A 65 16.82 -1.15 -14.51
C GLY A 65 16.24 -2.55 -14.72
N ILE A 66 16.89 -3.58 -14.16
CA ILE A 66 16.38 -4.96 -14.18
C ILE A 66 15.03 -5.01 -13.47
N ASN A 67 14.97 -4.48 -12.25
CA ASN A 67 13.78 -4.45 -11.40
C ASN A 67 12.66 -3.57 -12.01
N PHE A 68 13.02 -2.39 -12.52
CA PHE A 68 12.09 -1.42 -13.10
C PHE A 68 11.31 -2.01 -14.29
N ALA A 69 11.99 -2.72 -15.19
CA ALA A 69 11.34 -3.30 -16.37
C ALA A 69 10.20 -4.28 -16.00
N ILE A 70 10.41 -5.10 -14.97
CA ILE A 70 9.39 -6.05 -14.50
C ILE A 70 8.29 -5.31 -13.72
N GLY A 71 8.68 -4.30 -12.94
CA GLY A 71 7.72 -3.45 -12.22
C GLY A 71 6.71 -2.78 -13.16
N VAL A 72 7.17 -2.21 -14.28
CA VAL A 72 6.29 -1.60 -15.31
C VAL A 72 5.35 -2.64 -15.91
N ALA A 73 5.86 -3.83 -16.27
CA ALA A 73 5.03 -4.88 -16.87
C ALA A 73 3.90 -5.35 -15.94
N THR A 74 4.20 -5.55 -14.66
CA THR A 74 3.19 -5.97 -13.66
C THR A 74 2.21 -4.85 -13.32
N GLY A 75 2.66 -3.57 -13.34
CA GLY A 75 1.81 -2.40 -13.13
C GLY A 75 0.76 -2.24 -14.22
N LEU A 76 1.14 -2.37 -15.48
CA LEU A 76 0.21 -2.32 -16.62
C LEU A 76 -0.87 -3.40 -16.51
N ILE A 77 -0.52 -4.61 -16.11
CA ILE A 77 -1.50 -5.70 -15.93
C ILE A 77 -2.49 -5.33 -14.80
N LEU A 78 -2.00 -4.77 -13.69
CA LEU A 78 -2.84 -4.35 -12.58
C LEU A 78 -3.87 -3.28 -13.00
N GLU A 79 -3.45 -2.32 -13.83
CA GLU A 79 -4.37 -1.31 -14.38
C GLU A 79 -5.44 -1.91 -15.29
N PHE A 80 -5.08 -2.86 -16.14
CA PHE A 80 -6.05 -3.55 -16.99
C PHE A 80 -7.09 -4.34 -16.20
N GLU A 81 -6.75 -4.87 -15.03
CA GLU A 81 -7.69 -5.60 -14.16
C GLU A 81 -8.87 -4.72 -13.71
N PHE A 82 -8.69 -3.41 -13.58
CA PHE A 82 -9.80 -2.50 -13.26
C PHE A 82 -10.86 -2.47 -14.38
N GLY A 83 -10.45 -2.56 -15.63
CA GLY A 83 -11.38 -2.63 -16.77
C GLY A 83 -11.98 -4.01 -17.01
N THR A 84 -11.24 -5.06 -16.71
CA THR A 84 -11.67 -6.46 -16.95
C THR A 84 -12.45 -7.04 -15.80
N ASN A 85 -11.85 -7.17 -14.62
CA ASN A 85 -12.42 -7.89 -13.48
C ASN A 85 -13.27 -6.99 -12.58
N TRP A 86 -13.07 -5.66 -12.64
CA TRP A 86 -13.64 -4.67 -11.74
C TRP A 86 -14.40 -3.56 -12.50
N SER A 87 -15.10 -3.91 -13.59
CA SER A 87 -15.76 -2.92 -14.45
C SER A 87 -16.86 -2.13 -13.74
N ASN A 88 -17.60 -2.75 -12.81
CA ASN A 88 -18.61 -2.03 -12.03
C ASN A 88 -17.97 -1.00 -11.10
N TYR A 89 -16.82 -1.33 -10.50
CA TYR A 89 -16.02 -0.37 -9.75
C TYR A 89 -15.60 0.79 -10.65
N SER A 90 -14.98 0.51 -11.80
CA SER A 90 -14.48 1.52 -12.74
C SER A 90 -15.60 2.43 -13.25
N TRP A 91 -16.79 1.87 -13.47
CA TRP A 91 -17.98 2.67 -13.79
C TRP A 91 -18.40 3.57 -12.65
N PHE A 92 -18.45 3.05 -11.42
CA PHE A 92 -18.96 3.75 -10.24
C PHE A 92 -18.08 4.93 -9.82
N VAL A 93 -16.75 4.82 -9.98
CA VAL A 93 -15.79 5.89 -9.63
C VAL A 93 -15.53 6.88 -10.75
N GLY A 94 -15.77 6.51 -12.01
CA GLY A 94 -15.67 7.38 -13.18
C GLY A 94 -14.37 8.19 -13.24
N ASP A 95 -14.53 9.52 -13.24
CA ASP A 95 -13.44 10.49 -13.33
C ASP A 95 -12.57 10.59 -12.07
N ILE A 96 -13.09 10.22 -10.90
CA ILE A 96 -12.34 10.26 -9.63
C ILE A 96 -11.13 9.31 -9.68
N PHE A 97 -11.26 8.17 -10.34
CA PHE A 97 -10.18 7.22 -10.54
C PHE A 97 -9.44 7.48 -11.86
N GLY A 98 -10.19 7.82 -12.92
CA GLY A 98 -9.65 8.06 -14.25
C GLY A 98 -8.70 9.25 -14.34
N ALA A 99 -8.99 10.36 -13.64
CA ALA A 99 -8.14 11.55 -13.67
C ALA A 99 -6.75 11.31 -13.04
N PRO A 100 -6.60 10.73 -11.84
CA PRO A 100 -5.31 10.33 -11.30
C PRO A 100 -4.51 9.40 -12.23
N LEU A 101 -5.13 8.36 -12.79
CA LEU A 101 -4.46 7.43 -13.71
C LEU A 101 -4.03 8.10 -15.02
N ALA A 102 -4.85 8.99 -15.58
CA ALA A 102 -4.49 9.73 -16.79
C ALA A 102 -3.29 10.66 -16.55
N ILE A 103 -3.25 11.35 -15.40
CA ILE A 103 -2.12 12.21 -15.04
C ILE A 103 -0.86 11.35 -14.79
N GLU A 104 -1.00 10.20 -14.14
CA GLU A 104 0.09 9.24 -13.95
C GLU A 104 0.68 8.84 -15.30
N GLY A 105 -0.16 8.37 -16.24
CA GLY A 105 0.29 7.95 -17.57
C GLY A 105 0.98 9.09 -18.33
N ILE A 106 0.41 10.29 -18.35
CA ILE A 106 0.95 11.43 -19.12
C ILE A 106 2.20 12.00 -18.47
N LEU A 107 2.19 12.28 -17.17
CA LEU A 107 3.31 12.95 -16.49
C LEU A 107 4.41 11.97 -16.07
N ALA A 108 4.05 10.94 -15.31
CA ALA A 108 5.03 10.06 -14.71
C ALA A 108 5.67 9.13 -15.74
N PHE A 109 4.86 8.36 -16.47
CA PHE A 109 5.36 7.38 -17.44
C PHE A 109 6.16 8.01 -18.58
N PHE A 110 5.70 9.14 -19.16
CA PHE A 110 6.47 9.84 -20.19
C PHE A 110 7.78 10.42 -19.67
N MET A 111 7.78 10.94 -18.42
CA MET A 111 9.01 11.43 -17.79
C MET A 111 9.99 10.29 -17.56
N GLU A 112 9.55 9.17 -17.03
CA GLU A 112 10.37 7.98 -16.83
C GLU A 112 10.93 7.46 -18.15
N ALA A 113 10.08 7.23 -19.15
CA ALA A 113 10.47 6.71 -20.46
C ALA A 113 11.49 7.62 -21.16
N THR A 114 11.37 8.93 -21.02
CA THR A 114 12.29 9.91 -21.61
C THR A 114 13.66 9.88 -20.94
N PHE A 115 13.70 9.95 -19.60
CA PHE A 115 14.96 10.14 -18.88
C PHE A 115 15.68 8.85 -18.58
N ILE A 116 15.02 7.71 -18.52
CA ILE A 116 15.65 6.40 -18.30
C ILE A 116 16.67 6.06 -19.38
N ALA A 117 16.39 6.38 -20.64
CA ALA A 117 17.32 6.17 -21.74
C ALA A 117 18.60 7.00 -21.57
N VAL A 118 18.47 8.27 -21.15
CA VAL A 118 19.63 9.12 -20.88
C VAL A 118 20.42 8.60 -19.68
N MET A 119 19.73 8.17 -18.61
CA MET A 119 20.34 7.61 -17.40
C MET A 119 21.20 6.37 -17.72
N PHE A 120 20.76 5.48 -18.60
CA PHE A 120 21.52 4.27 -18.95
C PHE A 120 22.62 4.53 -20.01
N PHE A 121 22.31 5.31 -21.04
CA PHE A 121 23.15 5.42 -22.24
C PHE A 121 23.84 6.78 -22.40
N GLY A 122 23.56 7.73 -21.52
CA GLY A 122 24.02 9.12 -21.63
C GLY A 122 25.37 9.44 -20.97
N TRP A 123 25.96 8.52 -20.19
CA TRP A 123 27.13 8.76 -19.33
C TRP A 123 28.28 9.56 -19.97
N ASP A 124 28.62 9.24 -21.22
CA ASP A 124 29.71 9.87 -21.95
C ASP A 124 29.21 10.63 -23.20
N LYS A 125 27.88 10.79 -23.34
CA LYS A 125 27.25 11.43 -24.50
C LYS A 125 26.60 12.77 -24.17
N VAL A 126 26.29 13.02 -22.90
CA VAL A 126 25.67 14.26 -22.44
C VAL A 126 26.50 14.89 -21.32
N SER A 127 26.23 16.14 -20.98
CA SER A 127 26.91 16.79 -19.86
C SER A 127 26.62 16.08 -18.52
N LYS A 128 27.59 16.07 -17.60
CA LYS A 128 27.41 15.45 -16.26
C LYS A 128 26.20 16.02 -15.51
N ARG A 129 25.91 17.33 -15.69
CA ARG A 129 24.77 17.99 -15.07
C ARG A 129 23.45 17.45 -15.63
N PHE A 130 23.34 17.29 -16.96
CA PHE A 130 22.14 16.78 -17.59
C PHE A 130 21.92 15.29 -17.29
N HIS A 131 23.00 14.50 -17.21
CA HIS A 131 22.92 13.09 -16.81
C HIS A 131 22.38 12.96 -15.36
N LEU A 132 22.96 13.69 -14.41
CA LEU A 132 22.47 13.71 -13.02
C LEU A 132 21.01 14.14 -12.92
N ALA A 133 20.63 15.20 -13.67
CA ALA A 133 19.23 15.63 -13.71
C ALA A 133 18.32 14.51 -14.25
N SER A 134 18.75 13.78 -15.28
CA SER A 134 17.99 12.65 -15.85
C SER A 134 17.81 11.51 -14.83
N THR A 135 18.83 11.21 -14.04
CA THR A 135 18.73 10.20 -12.97
C THR A 135 17.70 10.60 -11.91
N TRP A 136 17.75 11.86 -11.44
CA TRP A 136 16.77 12.36 -10.48
C TRP A 136 15.36 12.48 -11.06
N LEU A 137 15.22 12.87 -12.33
CA LEU A 137 13.93 12.96 -13.00
C LEU A 137 13.30 11.58 -13.24
N THR A 138 14.10 10.53 -13.52
CA THR A 138 13.60 9.15 -13.57
C THR A 138 13.05 8.72 -12.20
N GLY A 139 13.79 8.97 -11.11
CA GLY A 139 13.32 8.68 -9.76
C GLY A 139 12.11 9.51 -9.33
N LEU A 140 12.04 10.77 -9.77
CA LEU A 140 10.88 11.64 -9.53
C LEU A 140 9.66 11.14 -10.30
N GLY A 141 9.82 10.65 -11.53
CA GLY A 141 8.75 10.05 -12.31
C GLY A 141 8.10 8.88 -11.58
N ALA A 142 8.93 7.93 -11.12
CA ALA A 142 8.45 6.79 -10.32
C ALA A 142 7.75 7.25 -9.02
N THR A 143 8.23 8.32 -8.41
CA THR A 143 7.63 8.89 -7.19
C THR A 143 6.30 9.57 -7.47
N ILE A 144 6.15 10.27 -8.60
CA ILE A 144 4.89 10.89 -9.05
C ILE A 144 3.88 9.81 -9.44
N SER A 145 4.31 8.73 -10.10
CA SER A 145 3.46 7.57 -10.37
C SER A 145 2.89 7.01 -9.06
N ALA A 146 3.76 6.76 -8.08
CA ALA A 146 3.33 6.32 -6.75
C ALA A 146 2.35 7.30 -6.07
N TRP A 147 2.50 8.62 -6.27
CA TRP A 147 1.56 9.61 -5.75
C TRP A 147 0.14 9.36 -6.28
N TRP A 148 -0.02 9.28 -7.58
CA TRP A 148 -1.34 9.23 -8.19
C TRP A 148 -2.09 7.94 -7.90
N ILE A 149 -1.40 6.79 -7.95
CA ILE A 149 -2.05 5.52 -7.59
C ILE A 149 -2.39 5.45 -6.09
N LEU A 150 -1.59 6.07 -5.23
CA LEU A 150 -1.87 6.13 -3.79
C LEU A 150 -2.97 7.14 -3.45
N VAL A 151 -3.15 8.22 -4.23
CA VAL A 151 -4.32 9.10 -4.15
C VAL A 151 -5.60 8.30 -4.43
N ALA A 152 -5.64 7.54 -5.53
CA ALA A 152 -6.77 6.69 -5.86
C ALA A 152 -7.05 5.65 -4.75
N ASN A 153 -6.02 4.98 -4.25
CA ASN A 153 -6.16 4.02 -3.17
C ASN A 153 -6.59 4.65 -1.84
N ALA A 154 -6.11 5.85 -1.51
CA ALA A 154 -6.52 6.58 -0.32
C ALA A 154 -8.00 7.00 -0.40
N TRP A 155 -8.44 7.42 -1.58
CA TRP A 155 -9.84 7.75 -1.81
C TRP A 155 -10.76 6.55 -1.61
N MET A 156 -10.38 5.36 -2.06
CA MET A 156 -11.14 4.13 -1.79
C MET A 156 -11.30 3.84 -0.29
N GLN A 157 -10.36 4.29 0.54
CA GLN A 157 -10.37 4.09 1.99
C GLN A 157 -11.14 5.19 2.75
N ASN A 158 -11.19 6.40 2.18
CA ASN A 158 -11.92 7.54 2.71
C ASN A 158 -12.37 8.42 1.54
N PRO A 159 -13.56 8.15 0.96
CA PRO A 159 -14.09 8.92 -0.16
C PRO A 159 -14.36 10.39 0.22
N VAL A 160 -13.76 11.31 -0.51
CA VAL A 160 -13.89 12.77 -0.33
C VAL A 160 -13.92 13.47 -1.68
N GLY A 161 -14.41 14.74 -1.73
CA GLY A 161 -14.37 15.57 -2.94
C GLY A 161 -15.26 15.07 -4.07
N MET A 162 -16.31 14.33 -3.76
CA MET A 162 -17.23 13.75 -4.74
C MET A 162 -18.69 13.94 -4.33
N GLU A 163 -19.59 13.81 -5.31
CA GLU A 163 -21.03 13.76 -5.12
C GLU A 163 -21.61 12.62 -5.98
N PHE A 164 -22.58 11.89 -5.41
CA PHE A 164 -23.27 10.83 -6.16
C PHE A 164 -24.31 11.45 -7.11
N ASN A 165 -24.16 11.21 -8.41
CA ASN A 165 -25.11 11.64 -9.43
C ASN A 165 -26.08 10.49 -9.76
N PRO A 166 -27.38 10.60 -9.44
CA PRO A 166 -28.36 9.56 -9.71
C PRO A 166 -28.70 9.39 -11.19
N ASP A 167 -28.46 10.40 -12.04
CA ASP A 167 -28.71 10.30 -13.48
C ASP A 167 -27.68 9.40 -14.15
N THR A 168 -26.43 9.50 -13.76
CA THR A 168 -25.33 8.69 -14.30
C THR A 168 -25.06 7.41 -13.51
N ALA A 169 -25.60 7.30 -12.29
CA ALA A 169 -25.31 6.24 -11.32
C ALA A 169 -23.82 6.15 -10.95
N ARG A 170 -23.15 7.31 -10.84
CA ARG A 170 -21.71 7.43 -10.56
C ARG A 170 -21.46 8.39 -9.41
N ASN A 171 -20.32 8.23 -8.77
CA ASN A 171 -19.71 9.31 -8.03
C ASN A 171 -18.94 10.21 -9.01
N GLU A 172 -19.24 11.48 -8.97
CA GLU A 172 -18.61 12.48 -9.82
C GLU A 172 -17.71 13.37 -8.96
N MET A 173 -16.55 13.71 -9.48
CA MET A 173 -15.59 14.56 -8.78
C MET A 173 -16.06 16.01 -8.78
N VAL A 174 -16.26 16.57 -7.59
CA VAL A 174 -16.64 17.98 -7.41
C VAL A 174 -15.48 18.84 -6.92
N ASP A 175 -14.48 18.22 -6.28
CA ASP A 175 -13.28 18.93 -5.80
C ASP A 175 -12.04 18.06 -6.01
N PHE A 176 -11.30 18.37 -7.08
CA PHE A 176 -10.06 17.67 -7.43
C PHE A 176 -9.00 17.77 -6.33
N TRP A 177 -8.84 18.95 -5.71
CA TRP A 177 -7.81 19.11 -4.69
C TRP A 177 -8.15 18.40 -3.39
N ALA A 178 -9.43 18.34 -3.02
CA ALA A 178 -9.86 17.53 -1.88
C ALA A 178 -9.56 16.03 -2.09
N VAL A 179 -9.63 15.53 -3.33
CA VAL A 179 -9.21 14.16 -3.69
C VAL A 179 -7.69 14.04 -3.67
N ALA A 180 -6.98 14.88 -4.46
CA ALA A 180 -5.56 14.75 -4.70
C ALA A 180 -4.70 14.99 -3.45
N THR A 181 -5.10 15.92 -2.57
CA THR A 181 -4.33 16.33 -1.40
C THR A 181 -5.01 16.00 -0.07
N SER A 182 -5.91 15.02 -0.06
CA SER A 182 -6.55 14.59 1.18
C SER A 182 -5.48 14.18 2.22
N PRO A 183 -5.70 14.46 3.51
CA PRO A 183 -4.75 14.07 4.56
C PRO A 183 -4.42 12.58 4.53
N MET A 184 -5.37 11.73 4.13
CA MET A 184 -5.15 10.30 3.98
C MET A 184 -4.23 10.00 2.79
N ALA A 185 -4.42 10.66 1.64
CA ALA A 185 -3.57 10.49 0.47
C ALA A 185 -2.11 10.90 0.77
N VAL A 186 -1.93 12.08 1.38
CA VAL A 186 -0.62 12.61 1.75
C VAL A 186 0.10 11.66 2.71
N ASN A 187 -0.56 11.26 3.81
CA ASN A 187 0.04 10.39 4.80
C ASN A 187 0.36 9.00 4.22
N LYS A 188 -0.55 8.43 3.45
CA LYS A 188 -0.37 7.12 2.80
C LYS A 188 0.76 7.13 1.80
N PHE A 189 0.89 8.20 1.02
CA PHE A 189 2.00 8.37 0.09
C PHE A 189 3.34 8.33 0.82
N PHE A 190 3.54 9.18 1.84
CA PHE A 190 4.79 9.19 2.58
C PHE A 190 5.07 7.84 3.25
N HIS A 191 4.08 7.24 3.90
CA HIS A 191 4.26 5.93 4.54
C HIS A 191 4.70 4.85 3.55
N SER A 192 4.04 4.76 2.39
CA SER A 192 4.33 3.74 1.38
C SER A 192 5.67 3.97 0.68
N VAL A 193 5.99 5.22 0.29
CA VAL A 193 7.25 5.55 -0.39
C VAL A 193 8.44 5.35 0.56
N LEU A 194 8.33 5.81 1.81
CA LEU A 194 9.38 5.65 2.81
C LEU A 194 9.62 4.18 3.14
N SER A 195 8.57 3.35 3.20
CA SER A 195 8.73 1.90 3.36
C SER A 195 9.49 1.27 2.19
N GLY A 196 9.29 1.78 0.98
CA GLY A 196 10.07 1.39 -0.20
C GLY A 196 11.56 1.77 -0.07
N TRP A 197 11.85 2.95 0.47
CA TRP A 197 13.24 3.36 0.73
C TRP A 197 13.91 2.50 1.80
N VAL A 198 13.16 2.09 2.84
CA VAL A 198 13.65 1.13 3.85
C VAL A 198 14.03 -0.20 3.19
N LEU A 199 13.15 -0.75 2.34
CA LEU A 199 13.40 -2.01 1.64
C LEU A 199 14.64 -1.91 0.74
N ALA A 200 14.76 -0.86 -0.06
CA ALA A 200 15.92 -0.67 -0.94
C ALA A 200 17.22 -0.48 -0.14
N ALA A 201 17.17 0.23 0.99
CA ALA A 201 18.32 0.39 1.86
C ALA A 201 18.76 -0.95 2.47
N VAL A 202 17.82 -1.77 2.94
CA VAL A 202 18.09 -3.15 3.42
C VAL A 202 18.69 -3.99 2.30
N PHE A 203 18.16 -3.91 1.08
CA PHE A 203 18.68 -4.62 -0.08
C PHE A 203 20.12 -4.21 -0.40
N VAL A 204 20.42 -2.92 -0.45
CA VAL A 204 21.77 -2.39 -0.72
C VAL A 204 22.76 -2.80 0.38
N VAL A 205 22.35 -2.71 1.66
CA VAL A 205 23.19 -3.15 2.78
C VAL A 205 23.45 -4.66 2.70
N GLY A 206 22.43 -5.46 2.45
CA GLY A 206 22.55 -6.92 2.37
C GLY A 206 23.45 -7.38 1.22
N VAL A 207 23.25 -6.84 0.01
CA VAL A 207 24.13 -7.13 -1.16
C VAL A 207 25.56 -6.67 -0.90
N SER A 208 25.75 -5.50 -0.31
CA SER A 208 27.10 -4.99 0.03
C SER A 208 27.77 -5.86 1.10
N CYS A 209 27.02 -6.34 2.10
CA CYS A 209 27.52 -7.30 3.09
C CYS A 209 27.90 -8.64 2.46
N TRP A 210 27.21 -9.08 1.41
CA TRP A 210 27.62 -10.26 0.66
C TRP A 210 29.00 -10.08 0.02
N TYR A 211 29.31 -8.89 -0.54
CA TYR A 211 30.66 -8.60 -1.04
C TYR A 211 31.71 -8.66 0.06
N LEU A 212 31.42 -8.07 1.23
CA LEU A 212 32.33 -8.14 2.39
C LEU A 212 32.55 -9.58 2.85
N TRP A 213 31.49 -10.39 2.91
CA TRP A 213 31.58 -11.80 3.26
C TRP A 213 32.45 -12.62 2.30
N LYS A 214 32.42 -12.27 1.00
CA LYS A 214 33.27 -12.85 -0.05
C LYS A 214 34.67 -12.22 -0.13
N ASN A 215 35.01 -11.27 0.73
CA ASN A 215 36.25 -10.48 0.68
C ASN A 215 36.49 -9.81 -0.69
N ARG A 216 35.42 -9.31 -1.31
CA ARG A 216 35.44 -8.65 -2.61
C ARG A 216 34.95 -7.21 -2.51
N GLU A 217 35.46 -6.32 -3.35
CA GLU A 217 34.94 -4.94 -3.55
C GLU A 217 34.72 -4.18 -2.23
N LYS A 218 35.64 -4.31 -1.26
CA LYS A 218 35.48 -3.75 0.12
C LYS A 218 35.14 -2.27 0.13
N LYS A 219 35.87 -1.44 -0.68
CA LYS A 219 35.65 0.02 -0.77
C LYS A 219 34.24 0.33 -1.27
N PHE A 220 33.82 -0.34 -2.35
CA PHE A 220 32.47 -0.23 -2.92
C PHE A 220 31.40 -0.61 -1.89
N ALA A 221 31.56 -1.76 -1.24
CA ALA A 221 30.59 -2.26 -0.28
C ALA A 221 30.40 -1.31 0.92
N LEU A 222 31.51 -0.86 1.54
CA LEU A 222 31.45 0.05 2.69
C LEU A 222 30.86 1.42 2.31
N ALA A 223 31.20 1.95 1.12
CA ALA A 223 30.63 3.20 0.63
C ALA A 223 29.11 3.09 0.40
N SER A 224 28.66 2.00 -0.23
CA SER A 224 27.25 1.72 -0.46
C SER A 224 26.47 1.53 0.85
N ILE A 225 27.03 0.78 1.81
CA ILE A 225 26.42 0.58 3.15
C ILE A 225 26.19 1.90 3.86
N LYS A 226 27.18 2.80 3.87
CA LYS A 226 27.06 4.08 4.57
C LYS A 226 25.92 4.94 4.02
N ILE A 227 25.83 5.08 2.68
CA ILE A 227 24.74 5.85 2.07
C ILE A 227 23.40 5.17 2.32
N ALA A 228 23.30 3.87 2.04
CA ALA A 228 22.04 3.15 2.18
C ALA A 228 21.55 3.10 3.63
N ALA A 229 22.44 2.91 4.61
CA ALA A 229 22.03 2.85 6.01
C ALA A 229 21.54 4.20 6.54
N TRP A 230 22.09 5.34 6.08
CA TRP A 230 21.54 6.66 6.40
C TRP A 230 20.17 6.88 5.76
N VAL A 231 20.02 6.56 4.47
CA VAL A 231 18.71 6.64 3.79
C VAL A 231 17.68 5.75 4.51
N GLY A 232 18.08 4.52 4.83
CA GLY A 232 17.22 3.55 5.51
C GLY A 232 16.82 3.98 6.92
N LEU A 233 17.74 4.53 7.72
CA LEU A 233 17.43 5.02 9.06
C LEU A 233 16.45 6.19 9.03
N CYS A 234 16.73 7.20 8.19
CA CYS A 234 15.82 8.33 8.03
C CYS A 234 14.45 7.88 7.55
N ALA A 235 14.40 7.01 6.54
CA ALA A 235 13.15 6.48 6.01
C ALA A 235 12.39 5.64 7.06
N ALA A 236 13.06 4.80 7.85
CA ALA A 236 12.41 3.98 8.87
C ALA A 236 11.81 4.81 10.00
N VAL A 237 12.51 5.85 10.47
CA VAL A 237 11.99 6.77 11.50
C VAL A 237 10.79 7.56 10.97
N LEU A 238 10.88 8.11 9.76
CA LEU A 238 9.77 8.83 9.15
C LEU A 238 8.59 7.90 8.81
N SER A 239 8.86 6.64 8.43
CA SER A 239 7.82 5.63 8.22
C SER A 239 7.08 5.28 9.52
N ALA A 240 7.78 5.23 10.66
CA ALA A 240 7.16 5.04 11.97
C ALA A 240 6.25 6.23 12.33
N TRP A 241 6.70 7.46 12.07
CA TRP A 241 5.90 8.66 12.31
C TRP A 241 4.64 8.72 11.42
N THR A 242 4.78 8.47 10.12
CA THR A 242 3.61 8.38 9.21
C THR A 242 2.73 7.17 9.51
N GLY A 243 3.30 6.10 10.08
CA GLY A 243 2.57 4.94 10.59
C GLY A 243 1.63 5.28 11.74
N ASP A 244 2.08 6.11 12.70
CA ASP A 244 1.23 6.66 13.76
C ASP A 244 0.08 7.50 13.18
N GLY A 245 0.38 8.36 12.19
CA GLY A 245 -0.63 9.12 11.47
C GLY A 245 -1.64 8.21 10.75
N SER A 246 -1.19 7.10 10.15
CA SER A 246 -2.08 6.10 9.53
C SER A 246 -2.98 5.43 10.55
N GLY A 247 -2.46 5.06 11.71
CA GLY A 247 -3.24 4.47 12.81
C GLY A 247 -4.36 5.40 13.28
N TYR A 248 -4.03 6.68 13.48
CA TYR A 248 -5.02 7.71 13.82
C TYR A 248 -6.11 7.85 12.74
N GLN A 249 -5.72 7.95 11.45
CA GLN A 249 -6.69 8.09 10.35
C GLN A 249 -7.58 6.85 10.21
N VAL A 250 -7.04 5.65 10.40
CA VAL A 250 -7.82 4.41 10.42
C VAL A 250 -8.82 4.42 11.56
N ALA A 251 -8.45 4.87 12.75
CA ALA A 251 -9.37 5.01 13.88
C ALA A 251 -10.56 5.92 13.54
N GLN A 252 -10.29 7.06 12.91
CA GLN A 252 -11.31 8.07 12.60
C GLN A 252 -12.20 7.70 11.40
N LYS A 253 -11.69 6.95 10.42
CA LYS A 253 -12.37 6.70 9.14
C LYS A 253 -12.76 5.25 8.90
N GLN A 254 -12.08 4.32 9.53
CA GLN A 254 -12.27 2.88 9.36
C GLN A 254 -12.22 2.15 10.72
N PRO A 255 -13.10 2.49 11.69
CA PRO A 255 -13.02 1.96 13.05
C PRO A 255 -13.13 0.43 13.11
N MET A 256 -13.91 -0.21 12.23
CA MET A 256 -13.99 -1.68 12.14
C MET A 256 -12.62 -2.29 11.76
N LYS A 257 -11.87 -1.64 10.86
CA LYS A 257 -10.52 -2.05 10.50
C LYS A 257 -9.56 -1.91 11.69
N LEU A 258 -9.63 -0.82 12.45
CA LEU A 258 -8.85 -0.66 13.67
C LEU A 258 -9.15 -1.78 14.66
N ALA A 259 -10.44 -2.03 14.93
CA ALA A 259 -10.86 -3.08 15.86
C ALA A 259 -10.36 -4.47 15.42
N ALA A 260 -10.40 -4.77 14.10
CA ALA A 260 -9.87 -6.01 13.54
C ALA A 260 -8.33 -6.09 13.64
N MET A 261 -7.60 -5.00 13.36
CA MET A 261 -6.14 -4.93 13.50
C MET A 261 -5.68 -5.20 14.94
N GLU A 262 -6.49 -4.78 15.92
CA GLU A 262 -6.19 -4.92 17.33
C GLU A 262 -6.77 -6.20 17.95
N GLY A 263 -7.61 -6.96 17.21
CA GLY A 263 -8.36 -8.08 17.76
C GLY A 263 -9.31 -7.62 18.87
N TYR A 264 -9.84 -6.41 18.76
CA TYR A 264 -10.53 -5.68 19.79
C TYR A 264 -12.04 -5.82 19.64
N TYR A 265 -12.63 -6.71 20.45
CA TYR A 265 -14.05 -7.05 20.33
C TYR A 265 -14.97 -6.21 21.21
N GLN A 266 -14.52 -5.80 22.39
CA GLN A 266 -15.29 -5.01 23.36
C GLN A 266 -14.62 -3.65 23.55
N GLY A 267 -15.37 -2.57 23.36
CA GLY A 267 -14.89 -1.21 23.56
C GLY A 267 -14.73 -0.87 25.04
N GLN A 268 -13.79 0.02 25.32
CA GLN A 268 -13.59 0.57 26.67
C GLN A 268 -12.91 1.93 26.61
N GLU A 269 -13.05 2.69 27.69
CA GLU A 269 -12.26 3.89 27.94
C GLU A 269 -10.83 3.51 28.35
N GLY A 270 -9.84 4.26 27.88
CA GLY A 270 -8.44 3.99 28.17
C GLY A 270 -7.96 2.64 27.63
N ALA A 271 -8.37 2.28 26.40
CA ALA A 271 -8.04 1.03 25.75
C ALA A 271 -6.52 0.81 25.63
N GLY A 272 -6.05 -0.39 26.00
CA GLY A 272 -4.67 -0.83 25.82
C GLY A 272 -4.38 -1.27 24.38
N LEU A 273 -3.16 -1.00 23.91
CA LEU A 273 -2.69 -1.51 22.64
C LEU A 273 -2.04 -2.88 22.85
N VAL A 274 -2.49 -3.88 22.12
CA VAL A 274 -1.89 -5.22 22.16
C VAL A 274 -0.54 -5.21 21.45
N ALA A 275 0.56 -5.20 22.18
CA ALA A 275 1.91 -5.26 21.60
C ALA A 275 2.20 -6.64 21.03
N PHE A 276 1.82 -7.70 21.75
CA PHE A 276 1.94 -9.09 21.34
C PHE A 276 0.72 -9.88 21.81
N GLY A 277 0.21 -10.79 21.00
CA GLY A 277 -0.92 -11.63 21.38
C GLY A 277 -1.07 -12.88 20.53
N ILE A 278 -1.68 -13.90 21.11
CA ILE A 278 -2.10 -15.12 20.45
C ILE A 278 -3.61 -15.13 20.46
N LEU A 279 -4.22 -15.01 19.28
CA LEU A 279 -5.68 -15.04 19.15
C LEU A 279 -6.22 -16.43 19.49
N ASN A 280 -7.41 -16.44 20.06
CA ASN A 280 -8.14 -17.67 20.34
C ASN A 280 -8.72 -18.25 19.04
N PRO A 281 -8.27 -19.43 18.57
CA PRO A 281 -8.76 -20.03 17.34
C PRO A 281 -10.22 -20.50 17.42
N ASP A 282 -10.76 -20.63 18.63
CA ASP A 282 -12.14 -21.03 18.86
C ASP A 282 -13.13 -19.87 18.76
N LYS A 283 -12.65 -18.62 18.75
CA LYS A 283 -13.49 -17.44 18.51
C LYS A 283 -13.81 -17.33 17.03
N LYS A 284 -15.07 -17.60 16.67
CA LYS A 284 -15.55 -17.65 15.27
C LYS A 284 -16.36 -16.44 14.87
N THR A 285 -17.16 -15.91 15.79
CA THR A 285 -18.04 -14.75 15.54
C THR A 285 -17.83 -13.69 16.61
N ALA A 286 -18.31 -12.49 16.34
CA ALA A 286 -18.18 -11.37 17.26
C ALA A 286 -18.84 -11.63 18.64
N ASP A 287 -19.97 -12.33 18.66
CA ASP A 287 -20.83 -12.51 19.84
C ASP A 287 -20.92 -13.98 20.30
N ASP A 288 -19.86 -14.77 20.14
CA ASP A 288 -19.82 -16.18 20.57
C ASP A 288 -19.47 -16.39 22.05
N GLY A 289 -19.33 -15.31 22.81
CA GLY A 289 -19.04 -15.35 24.26
C GLY A 289 -17.63 -15.81 24.64
N LYS A 290 -16.76 -16.08 23.64
CA LYS A 290 -15.38 -16.52 23.89
C LYS A 290 -14.41 -15.36 23.96
N ASP A 291 -13.34 -15.53 24.73
CA ASP A 291 -12.24 -14.57 24.78
C ASP A 291 -11.54 -14.47 23.42
N ALA A 292 -11.15 -13.25 23.05
CA ALA A 292 -10.44 -12.98 21.80
C ALA A 292 -9.01 -13.54 21.79
N PHE A 293 -8.38 -13.65 22.95
CA PHE A 293 -6.98 -14.03 23.11
C PHE A 293 -6.81 -15.22 24.04
N LEU A 294 -5.89 -16.12 23.69
CA LEU A 294 -5.33 -17.11 24.62
C LEU A 294 -4.24 -16.46 25.50
N PHE A 295 -3.52 -15.50 24.94
CA PHE A 295 -2.48 -14.73 25.63
C PHE A 295 -2.34 -13.37 24.98
N ARG A 296 -2.14 -12.30 25.77
CA ARG A 296 -1.84 -10.96 25.28
C ARG A 296 -0.97 -10.17 26.23
N MET A 297 -0.13 -9.32 25.66
CA MET A 297 0.63 -8.28 26.35
C MET A 297 0.17 -6.94 25.82
N GLU A 298 -0.36 -6.11 26.71
CA GLU A 298 -0.90 -4.78 26.38
C GLU A 298 -0.04 -3.66 26.94
N ILE A 299 0.05 -2.57 26.17
CA ILE A 299 0.53 -1.27 26.65
C ILE A 299 -0.71 -0.50 27.09
N PRO A 300 -0.91 -0.27 28.40
CA PRO A 300 -2.14 0.35 28.90
C PRO A 300 -2.38 1.73 28.29
N LYS A 301 -3.64 2.05 27.96
CA LYS A 301 -4.10 3.36 27.45
C LYS A 301 -3.52 3.78 26.09
N PHE A 302 -2.63 2.99 25.50
CA PHE A 302 -1.91 3.41 24.30
C PHE A 302 -2.79 3.33 23.04
N LEU A 303 -3.77 2.41 22.98
CA LEU A 303 -4.71 2.37 21.88
C LEU A 303 -5.62 3.60 21.86
N SER A 304 -6.15 4.02 23.02
CA SER A 304 -6.91 5.27 23.11
C SER A 304 -6.07 6.48 22.71
N LEU A 305 -4.81 6.55 23.15
CA LEU A 305 -3.91 7.63 22.79
C LEU A 305 -3.65 7.67 21.27
N LEU A 306 -3.41 6.52 20.65
CA LEU A 306 -3.19 6.41 19.20
C LEU A 306 -4.46 6.76 18.41
N ALA A 307 -5.61 6.19 18.81
CA ALA A 307 -6.86 6.33 18.07
C ALA A 307 -7.49 7.72 18.21
N GLU A 308 -7.39 8.34 19.41
CA GLU A 308 -8.16 9.53 19.76
C GLU A 308 -7.29 10.72 20.21
N ARG A 309 -5.97 10.53 20.31
CA ARG A 309 -5.04 11.51 20.90
C ARG A 309 -5.37 11.86 22.36
N ASP A 310 -6.20 11.03 22.98
CA ASP A 310 -6.56 11.10 24.41
C ASP A 310 -6.47 9.71 25.03
N SER A 311 -5.67 9.58 26.08
CA SER A 311 -5.43 8.31 26.77
C SER A 311 -6.63 7.77 27.55
N LYS A 312 -7.69 8.56 27.72
CA LYS A 312 -8.93 8.21 28.42
C LYS A 312 -10.11 7.99 27.49
N ALA A 313 -9.96 8.34 26.20
CA ALA A 313 -11.05 8.24 25.23
C ALA A 313 -11.56 6.81 25.09
N PHE A 314 -12.86 6.70 24.82
CA PHE A 314 -13.50 5.43 24.47
C PHE A 314 -13.07 5.01 23.06
N VAL A 315 -12.65 3.76 22.90
CA VAL A 315 -12.39 3.14 21.60
C VAL A 315 -13.39 2.01 21.39
N PRO A 316 -14.24 2.06 20.35
CA PRO A 316 -15.23 1.01 20.11
C PRO A 316 -14.56 -0.28 19.62
N GLY A 317 -15.02 -1.42 20.13
CA GLY A 317 -14.68 -2.73 19.63
C GLY A 317 -15.62 -3.21 18.52
N ILE A 318 -15.36 -4.38 17.96
CA ILE A 318 -16.17 -4.98 16.90
C ILE A 318 -17.64 -5.06 17.30
N ASN A 319 -17.93 -5.51 18.53
CA ASN A 319 -19.30 -5.65 19.02
C ASN A 319 -20.03 -4.31 19.14
N ASP A 320 -19.32 -3.26 19.60
CA ASP A 320 -19.91 -1.93 19.72
C ASP A 320 -20.21 -1.33 18.34
N LEU A 321 -19.31 -1.56 17.37
CA LEU A 321 -19.50 -1.12 15.98
C LEU A 321 -20.66 -1.82 15.28
N LEU A 322 -20.94 -3.09 15.64
CA LEU A 322 -22.10 -3.83 15.12
C LEU A 322 -23.40 -3.43 15.85
N LYS A 323 -23.37 -3.28 17.17
CA LYS A 323 -24.56 -2.99 17.99
C LYS A 323 -24.95 -1.51 17.98
N GLY A 324 -24.01 -0.60 17.74
CA GLY A 324 -24.25 0.84 17.87
C GLY A 324 -24.48 1.28 19.31
N GLY A 325 -25.08 2.46 19.50
CA GLY A 325 -25.52 2.93 20.82
C GLY A 325 -24.45 3.64 21.64
N TYR A 326 -23.21 3.75 21.19
CA TYR A 326 -22.13 4.49 21.86
C TYR A 326 -22.07 5.96 21.37
N PRO A 327 -21.59 6.90 22.22
CA PRO A 327 -21.52 8.31 21.85
C PRO A 327 -20.42 8.58 20.83
N LEU A 328 -20.73 9.38 19.81
CA LEU A 328 -19.78 9.92 18.83
C LEU A 328 -19.27 11.30 19.28
N LYS A 329 -18.16 11.76 18.69
CA LYS A 329 -17.52 13.06 19.02
C LYS A 329 -18.41 14.27 18.78
N ASP A 330 -19.33 14.18 17.84
CA ASP A 330 -20.30 15.24 17.52
C ASP A 330 -21.51 15.28 18.46
N GLY A 331 -21.53 14.44 19.49
CA GLY A 331 -22.61 14.32 20.47
C GLY A 331 -23.79 13.46 20.00
N THR A 332 -23.72 12.90 18.81
CA THR A 332 -24.73 11.94 18.32
C THR A 332 -24.44 10.53 18.82
N THR A 333 -25.39 9.63 18.62
CA THR A 333 -25.25 8.21 18.96
C THR A 333 -24.96 7.41 17.71
N ALA A 334 -24.00 6.49 17.79
CA ALA A 334 -23.62 5.62 16.68
C ALA A 334 -24.79 4.71 16.29
N LEU A 335 -25.10 4.66 14.98
CA LEU A 335 -26.08 3.72 14.45
C LEU A 335 -25.54 2.29 14.50
N SER A 336 -26.41 1.34 14.74
CA SER A 336 -26.10 -0.09 14.59
C SER A 336 -25.83 -0.45 13.13
N ALA A 337 -25.12 -1.55 12.89
CA ALA A 337 -24.90 -2.09 11.56
C ALA A 337 -26.24 -2.41 10.85
N GLN A 338 -27.23 -2.92 11.61
CA GLN A 338 -28.56 -3.22 11.07
C GLN A 338 -29.29 -1.95 10.60
N GLU A 339 -29.26 -0.87 11.38
CA GLU A 339 -29.86 0.41 10.97
C GLU A 339 -29.18 0.99 9.72
N LYS A 340 -27.85 0.86 9.61
CA LYS A 340 -27.12 1.27 8.40
C LYS A 340 -27.54 0.45 7.18
N ILE A 341 -27.73 -0.87 7.33
CA ILE A 341 -28.21 -1.76 6.27
C ILE A 341 -29.63 -1.35 5.81
N GLU A 342 -30.53 -1.04 6.74
CA GLU A 342 -31.89 -0.59 6.41
C GLU A 342 -31.90 0.75 5.68
N LYS A 343 -31.10 1.72 6.14
CA LYS A 343 -30.90 3.00 5.43
C LYS A 343 -30.31 2.77 4.02
N GLY A 344 -29.36 1.86 3.88
CA GLY A 344 -28.79 1.48 2.60
C GLY A 344 -29.81 0.87 1.64
N LYS A 345 -30.68 -0.04 2.12
CA LYS A 345 -31.79 -0.58 1.33
C LYS A 345 -32.78 0.51 0.91
N THR A 346 -33.06 1.46 1.81
CA THR A 346 -33.88 2.63 1.51
C THR A 346 -33.26 3.49 0.41
N ALA A 347 -31.93 3.72 0.46
CA ALA A 347 -31.22 4.45 -0.58
C ALA A 347 -31.27 3.75 -1.95
N ILE A 348 -31.07 2.44 -2.00
CA ILE A 348 -31.18 1.63 -3.23
C ILE A 348 -32.61 1.66 -3.78
N GLY A 349 -33.64 1.54 -2.93
CA GLY A 349 -35.03 1.65 -3.32
C GLY A 349 -35.38 3.03 -3.89
N ALA A 350 -34.93 4.09 -3.21
CA ALA A 350 -35.11 5.46 -3.68
C ALA A 350 -34.41 5.73 -5.02
N PHE A 351 -33.21 5.20 -5.21
CA PHE A 351 -32.49 5.27 -6.48
C PHE A 351 -33.24 4.58 -7.62
N SER A 352 -33.80 3.38 -7.36
CA SER A 352 -34.61 2.65 -8.33
C SER A 352 -35.89 3.42 -8.69
N ALA A 353 -36.58 3.98 -7.69
CA ALA A 353 -37.76 4.82 -7.88
C ALA A 353 -37.44 6.09 -8.68
N TYR A 354 -36.34 6.75 -8.38
CA TYR A 354 -35.87 7.93 -9.13
C TYR A 354 -35.72 7.61 -10.62
N ARG A 355 -35.02 6.53 -10.94
CA ARG A 355 -34.80 6.13 -12.33
C ARG A 355 -36.11 5.74 -13.05
N ALA A 356 -37.02 5.06 -12.36
CA ALA A 356 -38.33 4.72 -12.92
C ALA A 356 -39.18 5.96 -13.20
N ALA A 357 -39.23 6.91 -12.26
CA ALA A 357 -39.94 8.17 -12.41
C ALA A 357 -39.37 9.02 -13.55
N LYS A 358 -38.06 9.11 -13.68
CA LYS A 358 -37.38 9.81 -14.79
C LYS A 358 -37.69 9.17 -16.14
N ALA A 359 -37.66 7.83 -16.23
CA ALA A 359 -38.01 7.12 -17.44
C ALA A 359 -39.48 7.31 -17.84
N ALA A 360 -40.39 7.50 -16.86
CA ALA A 360 -41.82 7.78 -17.07
C ALA A 360 -42.12 9.29 -17.31
N GLY A 361 -41.11 10.19 -17.24
CA GLY A 361 -41.31 11.65 -17.36
C GLY A 361 -42.04 12.27 -16.17
N ASN A 362 -42.06 11.61 -15.00
CA ASN A 362 -42.68 12.11 -13.77
C ASN A 362 -41.68 12.82 -12.88
N ASP A 363 -41.42 14.11 -13.17
CA ASP A 363 -40.43 14.92 -12.44
C ASP A 363 -40.79 15.11 -10.95
N ALA A 364 -42.06 15.18 -10.60
CA ALA A 364 -42.48 15.36 -9.21
C ALA A 364 -42.10 14.13 -8.36
N GLU A 365 -42.39 12.95 -8.85
CA GLU A 365 -42.02 11.69 -8.18
C GLU A 365 -40.50 11.49 -8.14
N ALA A 366 -39.80 11.86 -9.23
CA ALA A 366 -38.35 11.83 -9.29
C ALA A 366 -37.72 12.75 -8.21
N GLN A 367 -38.24 13.95 -7.98
CA GLN A 367 -37.75 14.86 -6.93
C GLN A 367 -37.95 14.28 -5.52
N VAL A 368 -39.09 13.65 -5.25
CA VAL A 368 -39.34 12.99 -3.95
C VAL A 368 -38.34 11.86 -3.73
N ALA A 369 -38.14 11.02 -4.73
CA ALA A 369 -37.18 9.92 -4.66
C ALA A 369 -35.72 10.42 -4.51
N ALA A 370 -35.34 11.49 -5.21
CA ALA A 370 -34.02 12.11 -5.09
C ALA A 370 -33.75 12.65 -3.68
N LYS A 371 -34.76 13.22 -3.02
CA LYS A 371 -34.63 13.69 -1.64
C LYS A 371 -34.36 12.53 -0.67
N VAL A 372 -35.14 11.45 -0.76
CA VAL A 372 -34.93 10.25 0.08
C VAL A 372 -33.57 9.63 -0.18
N LEU A 373 -33.14 9.58 -1.44
CA LEU A 373 -31.81 9.10 -1.80
C LEU A 373 -30.70 9.98 -1.16
N LYS A 374 -30.79 11.29 -1.27
CA LYS A 374 -29.82 12.23 -0.70
C LYS A 374 -29.67 12.09 0.81
N GLU A 375 -30.76 11.85 1.53
CA GLU A 375 -30.77 11.65 2.99
C GLU A 375 -30.09 10.32 3.42
N ASN A 376 -30.06 9.31 2.53
CA ASN A 376 -29.57 7.97 2.87
C ASN A 376 -28.36 7.50 2.03
N VAL A 377 -27.88 8.31 1.08
CA VAL A 377 -26.79 7.93 0.15
C VAL A 377 -25.49 7.55 0.85
N ALA A 378 -25.21 8.14 2.00
CA ALA A 378 -24.03 7.79 2.82
C ALA A 378 -24.00 6.31 3.27
N TYR A 379 -25.16 5.67 3.27
CA TYR A 379 -25.31 4.25 3.62
C TYR A 379 -25.56 3.36 2.41
N PHE A 380 -25.44 3.88 1.20
CA PHE A 380 -25.82 3.17 -0.03
C PHE A 380 -25.15 1.79 -0.14
N GLY A 381 -23.86 1.70 0.16
CA GLY A 381 -23.12 0.44 0.13
C GLY A 381 -23.63 -0.63 1.11
N TYR A 382 -24.11 -0.20 2.28
CA TYR A 382 -24.67 -1.13 3.28
C TYR A 382 -25.93 -1.86 2.78
N GLY A 383 -26.66 -1.30 1.82
CA GLY A 383 -27.83 -1.94 1.24
C GLY A 383 -27.55 -3.23 0.47
N TYR A 384 -26.30 -3.48 0.12
CA TYR A 384 -25.85 -4.74 -0.50
C TYR A 384 -25.47 -5.82 0.51
N ILE A 385 -25.29 -5.46 1.79
CA ILE A 385 -24.88 -6.38 2.86
C ILE A 385 -26.09 -7.20 3.31
N LYS A 386 -25.91 -8.52 3.39
CA LYS A 386 -26.97 -9.45 3.78
C LYS A 386 -26.96 -9.78 5.27
N ASP A 387 -25.78 -9.90 5.86
CA ASP A 387 -25.56 -10.21 7.27
C ASP A 387 -24.58 -9.20 7.88
N VAL A 388 -24.87 -8.71 9.07
CA VAL A 388 -24.02 -7.76 9.81
C VAL A 388 -22.59 -8.28 10.01
N ASN A 389 -22.41 -9.60 10.12
CA ASN A 389 -21.11 -10.23 10.27
C ASN A 389 -20.21 -10.09 9.02
N GLU A 390 -20.78 -9.83 7.84
CA GLU A 390 -20.02 -9.56 6.62
C GLU A 390 -19.18 -8.27 6.75
N LEU A 391 -19.58 -7.35 7.63
CA LEU A 391 -18.86 -6.09 7.89
C LEU A 391 -17.56 -6.29 8.68
N VAL A 392 -17.36 -7.48 9.26
CA VAL A 392 -16.16 -7.79 10.04
C VAL A 392 -15.09 -8.38 9.14
N PRO A 393 -13.94 -7.73 8.94
CA PRO A 393 -12.85 -8.29 8.15
C PRO A 393 -12.23 -9.51 8.83
N ASN A 394 -11.38 -10.22 8.11
CA ASN A 394 -10.66 -11.37 8.67
C ASN A 394 -9.73 -10.91 9.81
N VAL A 395 -10.20 -11.03 11.05
CA VAL A 395 -9.49 -10.56 12.24
C VAL A 395 -8.12 -11.22 12.40
N PRO A 396 -7.97 -12.57 12.35
CA PRO A 396 -6.66 -13.19 12.49
C PRO A 396 -5.64 -12.70 11.47
N LEU A 397 -6.01 -12.63 10.19
CA LEU A 397 -5.13 -12.18 9.14
C LEU A 397 -4.69 -10.72 9.37
N THR A 398 -5.66 -9.83 9.63
CA THR A 398 -5.39 -8.39 9.83
C THR A 398 -4.55 -8.15 11.08
N PHE A 399 -4.85 -8.85 12.19
CA PHE A 399 -4.12 -8.74 13.45
C PHE A 399 -2.65 -9.17 13.31
N TYR A 400 -2.39 -10.37 12.79
CA TYR A 400 -1.03 -10.88 12.70
C TYR A 400 -0.18 -10.11 11.68
N MET A 401 -0.75 -9.74 10.53
CA MET A 401 -0.01 -8.95 9.54
C MET A 401 0.34 -7.56 10.07
N PHE A 402 -0.54 -6.93 10.83
CA PHE A 402 -0.24 -5.66 11.48
C PHE A 402 0.94 -5.78 12.45
N ARG A 403 0.99 -6.82 13.29
CA ARG A 403 2.12 -7.07 14.21
C ARG A 403 3.41 -7.35 13.47
N VAL A 404 3.39 -8.15 12.42
CA VAL A 404 4.56 -8.40 11.56
C VAL A 404 5.12 -7.07 11.02
N MET A 405 4.26 -6.22 10.45
CA MET A 405 4.66 -4.93 9.90
C MET A 405 5.31 -4.03 10.96
N VAL A 406 4.65 -3.85 12.12
CA VAL A 406 5.11 -2.94 13.19
C VAL A 406 6.40 -3.44 13.85
N ILE A 407 6.50 -4.74 14.16
CA ILE A 407 7.68 -5.33 14.77
C ILE A 407 8.89 -5.21 13.83
N LEU A 408 8.70 -5.50 12.54
CA LEU A 408 9.75 -5.34 11.55
C LEU A 408 10.13 -3.86 11.34
N GLY A 409 9.17 -2.94 11.41
CA GLY A 409 9.46 -1.49 11.40
C GLY A 409 10.42 -1.08 12.52
N GLY A 410 10.14 -1.49 13.75
CA GLY A 410 11.04 -1.29 14.90
C GLY A 410 12.40 -1.95 14.72
N TYR A 411 12.41 -3.18 14.21
CA TYR A 411 13.63 -3.90 13.88
C TYR A 411 14.50 -3.16 12.87
N PHE A 412 13.95 -2.56 11.81
CA PHE A 412 14.74 -1.84 10.80
C PHE A 412 15.39 -0.58 11.37
N ILE A 413 14.73 0.15 12.26
CA ILE A 413 15.35 1.29 12.95
C ILE A 413 16.60 0.82 13.72
N LEU A 414 16.45 -0.23 14.53
CA LEU A 414 17.56 -0.79 15.29
C LEU A 414 18.66 -1.33 14.36
N PHE A 415 18.29 -2.05 13.31
CA PHE A 415 19.21 -2.60 12.31
C PHE A 415 20.09 -1.52 11.69
N PHE A 416 19.50 -0.41 11.19
CA PHE A 416 20.29 0.65 10.58
C PHE A 416 21.16 1.40 11.58
N ILE A 417 20.72 1.60 12.83
CA ILE A 417 21.56 2.17 13.89
C ILE A 417 22.79 1.28 14.11
N VAL A 418 22.59 -0.02 14.26
CA VAL A 418 23.69 -0.97 14.45
C VAL A 418 24.63 -0.98 13.25
N VAL A 419 24.10 -1.04 12.02
CA VAL A 419 24.91 -0.99 10.79
C VAL A 419 25.76 0.28 10.74
N LEU A 420 25.20 1.45 11.04
CA LEU A 420 25.93 2.73 11.04
C LEU A 420 27.02 2.75 12.12
N VAL A 421 26.71 2.33 13.34
CA VAL A 421 27.71 2.26 14.42
C VAL A 421 28.86 1.35 14.02
N LEU A 422 28.59 0.19 13.45
CA LEU A 422 29.61 -0.75 13.01
C LEU A 422 30.41 -0.22 11.82
N ALA A 423 29.76 0.46 10.87
CA ALA A 423 30.42 1.01 9.68
C ALA A 423 31.33 2.20 9.96
N TYR A 424 31.08 2.96 11.06
CA TYR A 424 31.89 4.14 11.42
C TYR A 424 32.84 3.92 12.58
N LYS A 425 32.46 3.11 13.59
CA LYS A 425 33.26 2.93 14.81
C LYS A 425 34.05 1.63 14.85
N LYS A 426 33.72 0.67 13.98
CA LYS A 426 34.33 -0.66 13.92
C LYS A 426 34.68 -1.02 12.48
N ASP A 427 35.46 -2.07 12.27
CA ASP A 427 35.67 -2.63 10.93
C ASP A 427 34.57 -3.65 10.59
N LEU A 428 33.47 -3.15 10.03
CA LEU A 428 32.35 -3.98 9.61
C LEU A 428 32.78 -5.11 8.65
N SER A 429 33.89 -4.92 7.89
CA SER A 429 34.36 -5.93 6.95
C SER A 429 34.84 -7.23 7.61
N GLN A 430 35.14 -7.20 8.91
CA GLN A 430 35.58 -8.36 9.69
C GLN A 430 34.43 -9.06 10.43
N MET A 431 33.23 -8.46 10.44
CA MET A 431 32.11 -8.92 11.25
C MET A 431 31.20 -9.88 10.47
N ARG A 432 31.65 -11.12 10.27
CA ARG A 432 30.91 -12.14 9.49
C ARG A 432 29.48 -12.37 9.95
N TRP A 433 29.21 -12.33 11.26
CA TRP A 433 27.86 -12.50 11.79
C TRP A 433 26.91 -11.39 11.28
N MET A 434 27.39 -10.13 11.22
CA MET A 434 26.59 -9.01 10.74
C MET A 434 26.32 -9.12 9.23
N HIS A 435 27.25 -9.68 8.47
CA HIS A 435 27.03 -9.93 7.04
C HIS A 435 25.83 -10.89 6.84
N TRP A 436 25.74 -11.95 7.64
CA TRP A 436 24.60 -12.86 7.59
C TRP A 436 23.30 -12.20 8.03
N VAL A 437 23.31 -11.46 9.12
CA VAL A 437 22.15 -10.68 9.57
C VAL A 437 21.65 -9.76 8.45
N ALA A 438 22.55 -9.01 7.81
CA ALA A 438 22.18 -8.09 6.73
C ALA A 438 21.58 -8.81 5.51
N MET A 439 22.16 -9.93 5.08
CA MET A 439 21.62 -10.73 3.98
C MET A 439 20.23 -11.31 4.31
N LEU A 440 20.05 -11.84 5.53
CA LEU A 440 18.77 -12.39 5.98
C LEU A 440 17.71 -11.31 6.25
N THR A 441 18.10 -10.06 6.40
CA THR A 441 17.16 -8.93 6.54
C THR A 441 16.49 -8.57 5.22
N ILE A 442 17.09 -8.91 4.05
CA ILE A 442 16.48 -8.59 2.74
C ILE A 442 15.04 -9.13 2.63
N PRO A 443 14.77 -10.43 2.81
CA PRO A 443 13.39 -10.94 2.74
C PRO A 443 12.45 -10.34 3.79
N LEU A 444 12.96 -9.89 4.95
CA LEU A 444 12.14 -9.23 5.97
C LEU A 444 11.63 -7.86 5.50
N GLY A 445 12.39 -7.14 4.67
CA GLY A 445 11.94 -5.90 4.05
C GLY A 445 10.73 -6.11 3.15
N TYR A 446 10.77 -7.14 2.32
CA TYR A 446 9.63 -7.54 1.49
C TYR A 446 8.43 -7.99 2.33
N LEU A 447 8.67 -8.81 3.34
CA LEU A 447 7.62 -9.30 4.23
C LEU A 447 6.88 -8.14 4.93
N ALA A 448 7.60 -7.15 5.44
CA ALA A 448 7.00 -5.99 6.10
C ALA A 448 6.11 -5.19 5.14
N GLY A 449 6.56 -4.94 3.91
CA GLY A 449 5.79 -4.23 2.89
C GLY A 449 4.52 -5.00 2.49
N GLN A 450 4.62 -6.31 2.26
CA GLN A 450 3.47 -7.17 1.94
C GLN A 450 2.48 -7.22 3.11
N ALA A 451 2.97 -7.38 4.34
CA ALA A 451 2.12 -7.37 5.54
C ALA A 451 1.33 -6.07 5.68
N GLY A 452 1.96 -4.91 5.39
CA GLY A 452 1.29 -3.62 5.37
C GLY A 452 0.14 -3.55 4.35
N TRP A 453 0.34 -4.08 3.15
CA TRP A 453 -0.72 -4.14 2.13
C TRP A 453 -1.85 -5.10 2.50
N VAL A 454 -1.54 -6.25 3.09
CA VAL A 454 -2.57 -7.17 3.60
C VAL A 454 -3.44 -6.46 4.66
N VAL A 455 -2.84 -5.73 5.59
CA VAL A 455 -3.59 -4.92 6.57
C VAL A 455 -4.45 -3.86 5.88
N ALA A 456 -3.88 -3.14 4.91
CA ALA A 456 -4.56 -2.06 4.22
C ALA A 456 -5.80 -2.56 3.46
N GLU A 457 -5.68 -3.67 2.71
CA GLU A 457 -6.68 -4.11 1.76
C GLU A 457 -7.60 -5.21 2.33
N CYS A 458 -7.07 -6.19 3.07
CA CYS A 458 -7.91 -7.20 3.73
C CYS A 458 -8.63 -6.62 4.94
N GLY A 459 -8.03 -5.68 5.66
CA GLY A 459 -8.68 -4.97 6.76
C GLY A 459 -9.79 -4.01 6.32
N ARG A 460 -9.87 -3.66 5.03
CA ARG A 460 -10.95 -2.85 4.47
C ARG A 460 -12.18 -3.68 4.06
N GLN A 461 -12.04 -4.99 3.93
CA GLN A 461 -13.16 -5.83 3.51
C GLN A 461 -14.36 -5.72 4.48
N PRO A 462 -15.62 -5.79 3.95
CA PRO A 462 -16.00 -6.19 2.58
C PRO A 462 -15.95 -5.06 1.52
N TRP A 463 -15.40 -3.91 1.83
CA TRP A 463 -15.48 -2.72 1.00
C TRP A 463 -14.44 -2.70 -0.13
N ALA A 464 -14.88 -2.44 -1.35
CA ALA A 464 -14.05 -1.93 -2.43
C ALA A 464 -13.86 -0.41 -2.27
N ILE A 465 -14.93 0.32 -1.94
CA ILE A 465 -14.91 1.73 -1.52
C ILE A 465 -15.60 1.82 -0.18
N GLN A 466 -14.92 2.35 0.82
CA GLN A 466 -15.39 2.37 2.20
C GLN A 466 -16.83 2.91 2.30
N ASP A 467 -17.72 2.14 2.91
CA ASP A 467 -19.13 2.41 3.18
C ASP A 467 -20.02 2.60 1.92
N MET A 468 -19.45 2.72 0.72
CA MET A 468 -20.18 3.06 -0.51
C MET A 468 -20.35 1.90 -1.48
N LEU A 469 -19.32 1.07 -1.64
CA LEU A 469 -19.36 -0.03 -2.62
C LEU A 469 -18.67 -1.27 -2.04
N PRO A 470 -19.44 -2.33 -1.73
CA PRO A 470 -18.84 -3.58 -1.31
C PRO A 470 -18.21 -4.30 -2.52
N THR A 471 -17.24 -5.16 -2.23
CA THR A 471 -16.53 -5.96 -3.23
C THR A 471 -17.47 -6.78 -4.11
N SER A 472 -18.55 -7.33 -3.53
CA SER A 472 -19.57 -8.10 -4.25
C SER A 472 -20.31 -7.31 -5.34
N ALA A 473 -20.46 -5.98 -5.16
CA ALA A 473 -21.09 -5.11 -6.14
C ALA A 473 -20.09 -4.49 -7.13
N ALA A 474 -18.79 -4.54 -6.81
CA ALA A 474 -17.72 -3.91 -7.58
C ALA A 474 -17.22 -4.76 -8.76
N ILE A 475 -17.37 -6.08 -8.71
CA ILE A 475 -16.85 -7.02 -9.71
C ILE A 475 -17.62 -6.96 -11.04
N SER A 476 -16.93 -7.33 -12.11
CA SER A 476 -17.52 -7.55 -13.44
C SER A 476 -18.38 -8.83 -13.46
N LYS A 477 -19.38 -8.86 -14.33
CA LYS A 477 -20.15 -10.08 -14.61
C LYS A 477 -19.37 -10.95 -15.61
N LEU A 478 -18.55 -11.84 -15.09
CA LEU A 478 -17.70 -12.75 -15.87
C LEU A 478 -18.04 -14.20 -15.54
N ASP A 479 -17.63 -15.11 -16.42
CA ASP A 479 -17.62 -16.54 -16.12
C ASP A 479 -16.47 -16.88 -15.16
N VAL A 480 -16.76 -17.70 -14.14
CA VAL A 480 -15.77 -18.11 -13.12
C VAL A 480 -14.56 -18.81 -13.75
N GLY A 481 -14.81 -19.69 -14.74
CA GLY A 481 -13.74 -20.41 -15.44
C GLY A 481 -12.79 -19.50 -16.20
N SER A 482 -13.29 -18.39 -16.74
CA SER A 482 -12.47 -17.37 -17.40
C SER A 482 -11.54 -16.66 -16.41
N VAL A 483 -12.04 -16.30 -15.21
CA VAL A 483 -11.22 -15.67 -14.17
C VAL A 483 -10.18 -16.65 -13.60
N GLN A 484 -10.57 -17.92 -13.37
CA GLN A 484 -9.63 -18.97 -12.97
C GLN A 484 -8.51 -19.15 -13.98
N THR A 485 -8.86 -19.20 -15.27
CA THR A 485 -7.88 -19.36 -16.35
C THR A 485 -6.87 -18.22 -16.36
N THR A 486 -7.33 -16.97 -16.29
CA THR A 486 -6.44 -15.80 -16.26
C THR A 486 -5.62 -15.73 -14.98
N PHE A 487 -6.18 -16.13 -13.83
CA PHE A 487 -5.43 -16.25 -12.57
C PHE A 487 -4.24 -17.20 -12.72
N PHE A 488 -4.42 -18.41 -13.24
CA PHE A 488 -3.33 -19.36 -13.40
C PHE A 488 -2.33 -18.92 -14.48
N ILE A 489 -2.77 -18.27 -15.56
CA ILE A 489 -1.86 -17.68 -16.54
C ILE A 489 -0.96 -16.62 -15.87
N PHE A 490 -1.54 -15.71 -15.08
CA PHE A 490 -0.78 -14.67 -14.38
C PHE A 490 0.15 -15.25 -13.31
N LEU A 491 -0.31 -16.25 -12.55
CA LEU A 491 0.52 -16.94 -11.57
C LEU A 491 1.79 -17.52 -12.21
N VAL A 492 1.64 -18.23 -13.33
CA VAL A 492 2.78 -18.80 -14.07
C VAL A 492 3.66 -17.70 -14.66
N LEU A 493 3.07 -16.72 -15.34
CA LEU A 493 3.78 -15.62 -15.97
C LEU A 493 4.61 -14.84 -14.95
N PHE A 494 4.00 -14.37 -13.87
CA PHE A 494 4.71 -13.58 -12.85
C PHE A 494 5.77 -14.39 -12.12
N THR A 495 5.51 -15.68 -11.87
CA THR A 495 6.52 -16.56 -11.26
C THR A 495 7.73 -16.72 -12.18
N VAL A 496 7.52 -16.94 -13.48
CA VAL A 496 8.62 -17.03 -14.47
C VAL A 496 9.38 -15.71 -14.55
N MET A 497 8.67 -14.57 -14.58
CA MET A 497 9.30 -13.24 -14.60
C MET A 497 10.14 -13.00 -13.35
N LEU A 498 9.63 -13.35 -12.17
CA LEU A 498 10.36 -13.21 -10.89
C LEU A 498 11.62 -14.10 -10.86
N ILE A 499 11.51 -15.35 -11.31
CA ILE A 499 12.67 -16.28 -11.38
C ILE A 499 13.71 -15.71 -12.35
N ALA A 500 13.29 -15.21 -13.51
CA ALA A 500 14.19 -14.61 -14.50
C ALA A 500 14.88 -13.37 -13.92
N GLU A 501 14.14 -12.47 -13.28
CA GLU A 501 14.70 -11.27 -12.65
C GLU A 501 15.72 -11.61 -11.57
N VAL A 502 15.34 -12.45 -10.61
CA VAL A 502 16.26 -12.88 -9.54
C VAL A 502 17.51 -13.52 -10.15
N GLY A 503 17.37 -14.35 -11.17
CA GLY A 503 18.50 -14.95 -11.90
C GLY A 503 19.43 -13.91 -12.54
N ILE A 504 18.84 -12.90 -13.21
CA ILE A 504 19.60 -11.82 -13.86
C ILE A 504 20.26 -10.91 -12.82
N MET A 505 19.54 -10.56 -11.75
CA MET A 505 20.09 -9.78 -10.62
C MET A 505 21.25 -10.49 -9.96
N LEU A 506 21.11 -11.76 -9.62
CA LEU A 506 22.17 -12.56 -9.01
C LEU A 506 23.39 -12.66 -9.93
N LYS A 507 23.19 -12.80 -11.24
CA LYS A 507 24.29 -12.78 -12.22
C LYS A 507 24.99 -11.43 -12.25
N ALA A 508 24.24 -10.32 -12.21
CA ALA A 508 24.78 -8.97 -12.16
C ALA A 508 25.56 -8.72 -10.86
N ILE A 509 25.01 -9.13 -9.72
CA ILE A 509 25.65 -9.03 -8.40
C ILE A 509 26.95 -9.85 -8.37
N ARG A 510 26.94 -11.10 -8.88
CA ARG A 510 28.15 -11.94 -8.94
C ARG A 510 29.25 -11.37 -9.83
N LYS A 511 28.88 -10.71 -10.93
CA LYS A 511 29.82 -10.01 -11.81
C LYS A 511 30.50 -8.84 -11.08
N GLY A 512 29.74 -8.07 -10.30
CA GLY A 512 30.22 -6.91 -9.55
C GLY A 512 30.26 -5.62 -10.36
N PRO A 513 30.67 -4.51 -9.71
CA PRO A 513 30.87 -3.22 -10.36
C PRO A 513 31.96 -3.30 -11.44
N GLU A 514 31.86 -2.47 -12.47
CA GLU A 514 32.88 -2.37 -13.52
C GLU A 514 34.20 -1.90 -12.89
N LYS A 515 35.28 -2.61 -13.20
CA LYS A 515 36.63 -2.20 -12.79
C LYS A 515 37.10 -1.05 -13.67
N GLU A 516 37.79 -0.07 -13.07
CA GLU A 516 38.53 0.90 -13.88
C GLU A 516 39.47 0.14 -14.82
N PRO A 517 39.59 0.57 -16.11
CA PRO A 517 40.65 0.06 -16.94
C PRO A 517 41.97 0.33 -16.22
N SER A 518 42.70 -0.73 -15.89
CA SER A 518 44.07 -0.55 -15.38
C SER A 518 44.82 0.24 -16.45
N HIS A 519 45.20 1.47 -16.14
CA HIS A 519 46.21 2.14 -16.93
C HIS A 519 47.46 1.25 -16.87
N GLN A 520 47.64 0.42 -17.88
CA GLN A 520 48.94 -0.16 -18.16
C GLN A 520 49.84 1.06 -18.52
N SER A 521 50.64 1.45 -17.53
CA SER A 521 51.76 2.38 -17.69
C SER A 521 52.81 1.77 -18.57
#